data_7d64595c493fa920293c65d7306f4dbd
#
_entry.id   7d64595c493fa920293c65d7306f4dbd
#
_cell.length_a   1.000
_cell.length_b   1.000
_cell.length_c   1.000
_cell.angle_alpha   90.00
_cell.angle_beta   90.00
_cell.angle_gamma   90.00
#
_symmetry.space_group_name_H-M   'P 1'
#
loop_
_entity.id
_entity.type
_entity.pdbx_description
1 polymer ?
#
loop_
_entity_poly.entity_id
_entity_poly.type
_entity_poly.pdbx_seq_one_letter_code
_entity_poly.pdbx_strand_id
1 'polypeptide(L)'
;MNELVFFEIPKQNLKIQIVKKSDEILEQIRKESAETAVMPDVAQYYTDIYFPKAPSDRPYTFSSIVLSSDGKMAYGDNPSGPLIAKNNFLDPDGSLGDFWVLNVLRAYADGIIIGARTLLSEPGITCHVYEERLTRQRREVLGKKYQPCGVIVSLDGTDIPFDHYIFDVDPKEEYKLVIATSPRGAEYIMANSPLKHPVIGPFKTIEDVDHADLGELYTDFNAFPVIVTGQGENPDTKV
;
A
#
# COMPACT_ATOMS: atom_id res chain seq x y z
N MET A 1 -19.43 10.31 7.09
CA MET A 1 -18.21 9.62 7.57
C MET A 1 -18.45 8.13 7.41
N ASN A 2 -17.56 7.45 6.77
CA ASN A 2 -17.67 6.03 6.41
C ASN A 2 -16.78 5.19 7.31
N GLU A 3 -17.26 3.99 7.68
CA GLU A 3 -16.44 2.99 8.37
C GLU A 3 -15.54 2.28 7.34
N LEU A 4 -14.37 1.82 7.77
CA LEU A 4 -13.53 0.97 6.96
C LEU A 4 -14.15 -0.42 6.81
N VAL A 5 -14.04 -0.99 5.64
CA VAL A 5 -14.61 -2.31 5.35
C VAL A 5 -13.56 -3.38 5.64
N PHE A 6 -13.86 -4.29 6.57
CA PHE A 6 -13.01 -5.40 6.92
C PHE A 6 -13.55 -6.73 6.39
N PHE A 7 -12.64 -7.64 6.11
CA PHE A 7 -12.95 -8.99 5.68
C PHE A 7 -12.21 -10.00 6.55
N GLU A 8 -12.82 -11.13 6.78
CA GLU A 8 -12.12 -12.32 7.23
C GLU A 8 -11.96 -13.29 6.05
N ILE A 9 -10.73 -13.54 5.63
CA ILE A 9 -10.45 -14.51 4.58
C ILE A 9 -10.41 -15.90 5.22
N PRO A 10 -11.32 -16.81 4.81
CA PRO A 10 -11.35 -18.16 5.38
C PRO A 10 -10.03 -18.89 5.11
N LYS A 11 -9.36 -19.36 6.17
CA LYS A 11 -8.05 -20.01 6.07
C LYS A 11 -8.03 -21.22 5.15
N GLN A 12 -9.14 -21.96 5.08
CA GLN A 12 -9.28 -23.12 4.19
C GLN A 12 -9.25 -22.75 2.69
N ASN A 13 -9.49 -21.48 2.36
CA ASN A 13 -9.45 -20.98 0.99
C ASN A 13 -8.06 -20.47 0.60
N LEU A 14 -7.15 -20.32 1.57
CA LEU A 14 -5.78 -19.88 1.31
C LEU A 14 -4.92 -21.06 0.90
N LYS A 15 -4.71 -21.21 -0.40
CA LYS A 15 -3.88 -22.29 -1.00
C LYS A 15 -2.42 -21.84 -1.13
N ILE A 16 -1.87 -21.24 -0.10
CA ILE A 16 -0.49 -20.76 -0.09
C ILE A 16 0.41 -21.88 0.44
N GLN A 17 1.46 -22.18 -0.33
CA GLN A 17 2.47 -23.16 0.08
C GLN A 17 3.88 -22.70 -0.32
N ILE A 18 4.86 -23.03 0.49
CA ILE A 18 6.25 -22.78 0.16
C ILE A 18 6.71 -23.85 -0.83
N VAL A 19 6.96 -23.46 -2.07
CA VAL A 19 7.44 -24.38 -3.12
C VAL A 19 8.96 -24.56 -3.03
N LYS A 20 9.69 -23.49 -2.66
CA LYS A 20 11.14 -23.51 -2.52
C LYS A 20 11.58 -22.54 -1.43
N LYS A 21 12.50 -22.96 -0.60
CA LYS A 21 13.13 -22.16 0.44
C LYS A 21 14.65 -22.29 0.33
N SER A 22 15.36 -21.18 0.40
CA SER A 22 16.82 -21.15 0.50
C SER A 22 17.20 -20.64 1.89
N ASP A 23 17.64 -21.56 2.76
CA ASP A 23 18.02 -21.21 4.14
C ASP A 23 19.26 -20.30 4.16
N GLU A 24 20.18 -20.46 3.20
CA GLU A 24 21.36 -19.60 3.06
C GLU A 24 20.97 -18.13 2.77
N ILE A 25 20.08 -17.92 1.79
CA ILE A 25 19.61 -16.57 1.44
C ILE A 25 18.80 -15.97 2.58
N LEU A 26 17.95 -16.75 3.24
CA LEU A 26 17.18 -16.27 4.37
C LEU A 26 18.06 -15.83 5.53
N GLU A 27 19.12 -16.59 5.84
CA GLU A 27 20.05 -16.23 6.89
C GLU A 27 20.85 -14.96 6.54
N GLN A 28 21.18 -14.76 5.27
CA GLN A 28 21.81 -13.52 4.81
C GLN A 28 20.86 -12.33 4.96
N ILE A 29 19.64 -12.44 4.47
CA ILE A 29 18.62 -11.37 4.57
C ILE A 29 18.34 -11.05 6.05
N ARG A 30 18.23 -12.07 6.90
CA ARG A 30 18.03 -11.90 8.34
C ARG A 30 19.09 -11.04 9.00
N LYS A 31 20.36 -11.23 8.64
CA LYS A 31 21.49 -10.44 9.19
C LYS A 31 21.43 -8.96 8.80
N GLU A 32 20.85 -8.67 7.65
CA GLU A 32 20.73 -7.31 7.10
C GLU A 32 19.37 -6.65 7.42
N SER A 33 18.47 -7.40 8.05
CA SER A 33 17.11 -6.95 8.31
C SER A 33 16.96 -6.27 9.67
N ALA A 34 15.95 -5.41 9.76
CA ALA A 34 15.45 -4.97 11.05
C ALA A 34 14.81 -6.16 11.77
N GLU A 35 14.89 -6.20 13.10
CA GLU A 35 14.11 -7.15 13.87
C GLU A 35 12.63 -6.95 13.62
N THR A 36 11.98 -7.98 13.14
CA THR A 36 10.53 -7.94 12.85
C THR A 36 9.88 -9.15 13.52
N ALA A 37 8.92 -8.90 14.38
CA ALA A 37 8.11 -9.97 14.94
C ALA A 37 7.23 -10.56 13.83
N VAL A 38 7.02 -11.87 13.88
CA VAL A 38 6.17 -12.57 12.90
C VAL A 38 4.76 -12.68 13.48
N MET A 39 3.79 -12.19 12.73
CA MET A 39 2.38 -12.33 13.10
C MET A 39 1.95 -13.81 13.06
N PRO A 40 1.22 -14.32 14.07
CA PRO A 40 0.83 -15.72 14.14
C PRO A 40 0.11 -16.26 12.89
N ASP A 41 -0.78 -15.46 12.29
CA ASP A 41 -1.48 -15.88 11.07
C ASP A 41 -0.54 -15.94 9.87
N VAL A 42 0.50 -15.12 9.83
CA VAL A 42 1.53 -15.15 8.79
C VAL A 42 2.45 -16.35 8.96
N ALA A 43 2.84 -16.68 10.19
CA ALA A 43 3.73 -17.81 10.49
C ALA A 43 3.19 -19.16 10.04
N GLN A 44 1.88 -19.29 9.79
CA GLN A 44 1.26 -20.51 9.26
C GLN A 44 1.64 -20.78 7.79
N TYR A 45 1.97 -19.74 7.03
CA TYR A 45 2.28 -19.82 5.59
C TYR A 45 3.73 -19.47 5.30
N TYR A 46 4.29 -18.52 6.06
CA TYR A 46 5.67 -18.08 5.96
C TYR A 46 6.35 -18.35 7.30
N THR A 47 7.45 -19.06 7.30
CA THR A 47 8.20 -19.30 8.54
C THR A 47 8.76 -18.00 9.09
N ASP A 48 9.26 -17.13 8.19
CA ASP A 48 9.90 -15.86 8.53
C ASP A 48 9.62 -14.84 7.42
N ILE A 49 9.39 -13.59 7.81
CA ILE A 49 9.34 -12.44 6.90
C ILE A 49 10.36 -11.42 7.40
N TYR A 50 11.27 -11.03 6.51
CA TYR A 50 12.31 -10.06 6.80
C TYR A 50 12.21 -8.87 5.87
N PHE A 51 12.41 -7.68 6.42
CA PHE A 51 12.52 -6.45 5.66
C PHE A 51 13.92 -5.85 5.88
N PRO A 52 14.60 -5.38 4.82
CA PRO A 52 15.86 -4.69 4.97
C PRO A 52 15.75 -3.52 5.94
N LYS A 53 16.83 -3.25 6.65
CA LYS A 53 16.91 -2.07 7.51
C LYS A 53 16.82 -0.82 6.64
N ALA A 54 15.89 0.07 6.96
CA ALA A 54 15.76 1.33 6.23
C ALA A 54 17.03 2.17 6.38
N PRO A 55 17.47 2.88 5.31
CA PRO A 55 18.45 3.93 5.43
C PRO A 55 18.01 5.01 6.42
N SER A 56 18.95 5.78 6.97
CA SER A 56 18.63 6.83 7.97
C SER A 56 17.95 8.07 7.35
N ASP A 57 18.05 8.24 6.05
CA ASP A 57 17.61 9.40 5.28
C ASP A 57 16.36 9.17 4.42
N ARG A 58 15.88 7.92 4.35
CA ARG A 58 14.71 7.54 3.55
C ARG A 58 14.12 6.21 4.00
N PRO A 59 12.82 5.94 3.69
CA PRO A 59 12.21 4.65 3.99
C PRO A 59 12.78 3.54 3.10
N TYR A 60 12.64 2.32 3.57
CA TYR A 60 12.67 1.17 2.70
C TYR A 60 11.32 1.05 1.98
N THR A 61 11.34 1.03 0.66
CA THR A 61 10.14 0.92 -0.16
C THR A 61 10.13 -0.37 -0.97
N PHE A 62 8.97 -0.95 -1.12
CA PHE A 62 8.73 -2.09 -1.99
C PHE A 62 7.37 -1.99 -2.67
N SER A 63 7.19 -2.69 -3.78
CA SER A 63 5.93 -2.73 -4.51
C SER A 63 5.32 -4.14 -4.47
N SER A 64 3.99 -4.22 -4.43
CA SER A 64 3.23 -5.43 -4.66
C SER A 64 2.38 -5.22 -5.91
N ILE A 65 2.69 -5.98 -6.96
CA ILE A 65 2.07 -5.81 -8.28
C ILE A 65 1.66 -7.19 -8.79
N VAL A 66 0.38 -7.32 -9.15
CA VAL A 66 -0.11 -8.50 -9.87
C VAL A 66 0.04 -8.28 -11.37
N LEU A 67 0.59 -9.27 -12.03
CA LEU A 67 0.78 -9.27 -13.48
C LEU A 67 0.11 -10.50 -14.09
N SER A 68 -0.41 -10.35 -15.30
CA SER A 68 -0.73 -11.50 -16.14
C SER A 68 0.54 -12.20 -16.62
N SER A 69 0.41 -13.39 -17.17
CA SER A 69 1.56 -14.17 -17.67
C SER A 69 2.31 -13.48 -18.82
N ASP A 70 1.67 -12.54 -19.52
CA ASP A 70 2.25 -11.69 -20.56
C ASP A 70 2.65 -10.30 -20.06
N GLY A 71 2.68 -10.08 -18.74
CA GLY A 71 3.22 -8.89 -18.11
C GLY A 71 2.28 -7.69 -18.02
N LYS A 72 0.97 -7.87 -18.24
CA LYS A 72 -0.01 -6.79 -18.13
C LYS A 72 -0.47 -6.60 -16.69
N MET A 73 -0.62 -5.34 -16.27
CA MET A 73 -1.13 -4.98 -14.94
C MET A 73 -2.64 -4.73 -14.93
N ALA A 74 -3.23 -4.45 -16.08
CA ALA A 74 -4.66 -4.19 -16.22
C ALA A 74 -5.14 -4.47 -17.65
N TYR A 75 -6.46 -4.54 -17.83
CA TYR A 75 -7.07 -4.58 -19.16
C TYR A 75 -7.16 -3.16 -19.75
N GLY A 76 -6.95 -3.03 -21.06
CA GLY A 76 -6.95 -1.71 -21.71
C GLY A 76 -8.32 -1.02 -21.71
N ASP A 77 -9.40 -1.79 -21.71
CA ASP A 77 -10.80 -1.34 -21.65
C ASP A 77 -11.34 -1.24 -20.22
N ASN A 78 -10.66 -1.85 -19.25
CA ASN A 78 -11.01 -1.77 -17.85
C ASN A 78 -9.73 -1.78 -16.99
N PRO A 79 -9.22 -0.61 -16.57
CA PRO A 79 -7.94 -0.49 -15.88
C PRO A 79 -7.97 -0.90 -14.39
N SER A 80 -9.02 -1.54 -13.91
CA SER A 80 -9.08 -2.03 -12.52
C SER A 80 -8.08 -3.15 -12.28
N GLY A 81 -7.10 -2.92 -11.41
CA GLY A 81 -6.01 -3.85 -11.11
C GLY A 81 -6.46 -5.22 -10.57
N PRO A 82 -7.46 -5.30 -9.67
CA PRO A 82 -7.92 -6.58 -9.14
C PRO A 82 -8.43 -7.57 -10.19
N LEU A 83 -8.83 -7.09 -11.38
CA LEU A 83 -9.37 -7.96 -12.42
C LEU A 83 -8.35 -8.97 -12.97
N ILE A 84 -7.06 -8.64 -12.96
CA ILE A 84 -6.00 -9.55 -13.40
C ILE A 84 -5.97 -10.80 -12.50
N ALA A 85 -6.12 -10.66 -11.18
CA ALA A 85 -6.18 -11.78 -10.26
C ALA A 85 -7.55 -12.48 -10.30
N LYS A 86 -8.64 -11.72 -10.34
CA LYS A 86 -10.02 -12.25 -10.27
C LYS A 86 -10.43 -13.06 -11.50
N ASN A 87 -9.89 -12.74 -12.67
CA ASN A 87 -10.21 -13.45 -13.92
C ASN A 87 -9.35 -14.69 -14.15
N ASN A 88 -8.81 -15.29 -13.09
CA ASN A 88 -8.11 -16.56 -13.18
C ASN A 88 -9.11 -17.73 -13.23
N PHE A 89 -9.40 -18.22 -14.44
CA PHE A 89 -10.32 -19.35 -14.65
C PHE A 89 -9.77 -20.69 -14.18
N LEU A 90 -8.45 -20.81 -14.03
CA LEU A 90 -7.79 -22.06 -13.61
C LEU A 90 -7.82 -22.25 -12.09
N ASP A 91 -7.76 -21.14 -11.35
CA ASP A 91 -7.87 -21.12 -9.89
C ASP A 91 -8.64 -19.89 -9.41
N PRO A 92 -9.97 -19.98 -9.33
CA PRO A 92 -10.79 -18.88 -8.84
C PRO A 92 -10.46 -18.42 -7.41
N ASP A 93 -9.94 -19.34 -6.58
CA ASP A 93 -9.51 -19.01 -5.20
C ASP A 93 -8.13 -18.34 -5.14
N GLY A 94 -7.36 -18.39 -6.23
CA GLY A 94 -6.02 -17.78 -6.30
C GLY A 94 -6.02 -16.28 -6.02
N SER A 95 -7.09 -15.59 -6.39
CA SER A 95 -7.28 -14.17 -6.08
C SER A 95 -7.39 -13.88 -4.58
N LEU A 96 -7.91 -14.81 -3.78
CA LEU A 96 -7.96 -14.68 -2.33
C LEU A 96 -6.57 -14.80 -1.70
N GLY A 97 -5.73 -15.71 -2.24
CA GLY A 97 -4.33 -15.82 -1.83
C GLY A 97 -3.55 -14.56 -2.12
N ASP A 98 -3.67 -13.99 -3.32
CA ASP A 98 -3.07 -12.73 -3.71
C ASP A 98 -3.53 -11.58 -2.80
N PHE A 99 -4.85 -11.45 -2.61
CA PHE A 99 -5.42 -10.42 -1.73
C PHE A 99 -4.95 -10.57 -0.28
N TRP A 100 -4.80 -11.81 0.22
CA TRP A 100 -4.26 -12.05 1.54
C TRP A 100 -2.78 -11.62 1.64
N VAL A 101 -1.94 -11.97 0.66
CA VAL A 101 -0.54 -11.54 0.60
C VAL A 101 -0.42 -10.02 0.59
N LEU A 102 -1.26 -9.33 -0.20
CA LEU A 102 -1.33 -7.87 -0.20
C LEU A 102 -1.62 -7.34 1.22
N ASN A 103 -2.57 -7.93 1.93
CA ASN A 103 -2.91 -7.52 3.30
C ASN A 103 -1.80 -7.82 4.30
N VAL A 104 -1.07 -8.93 4.15
CA VAL A 104 0.13 -9.21 4.94
C VAL A 104 1.16 -8.10 4.75
N LEU A 105 1.48 -7.77 3.51
CA LEU A 105 2.46 -6.72 3.21
C LEU A 105 2.01 -5.35 3.76
N ARG A 106 0.72 -5.02 3.63
CA ARG A 106 0.14 -3.81 4.22
C ARG A 106 0.23 -3.81 5.75
N ALA A 107 0.04 -4.95 6.38
CA ALA A 107 0.13 -5.06 7.84
C ALA A 107 1.56 -4.85 8.37
N TYR A 108 2.59 -5.10 7.59
CA TYR A 108 3.97 -4.79 7.95
C TYR A 108 4.37 -3.35 7.62
N ALA A 109 3.72 -2.71 6.65
CA ALA A 109 4.04 -1.35 6.22
C ALA A 109 3.58 -0.27 7.21
N ASP A 110 4.28 0.85 7.30
CA ASP A 110 3.85 2.03 8.06
C ASP A 110 3.05 3.00 7.19
N GLY A 111 3.32 3.01 5.89
CA GLY A 111 2.58 3.79 4.92
C GLY A 111 2.31 3.01 3.64
N ILE A 112 1.24 3.37 2.94
CA ILE A 112 0.82 2.77 1.67
C ILE A 112 0.57 3.88 0.68
N ILE A 113 1.30 3.83 -0.43
CA ILE A 113 1.22 4.84 -1.49
C ILE A 113 0.37 4.30 -2.63
N ILE A 114 -0.61 5.09 -3.07
CA ILE A 114 -1.40 4.83 -4.28
C ILE A 114 -1.51 6.11 -5.12
N GLY A 115 -1.60 5.97 -6.43
CA GLY A 115 -1.85 7.10 -7.34
C GLY A 115 -3.30 7.56 -7.28
N ALA A 116 -3.54 8.86 -7.51
CA ALA A 116 -4.89 9.43 -7.58
C ALA A 116 -5.75 8.75 -8.66
N ARG A 117 -5.17 8.41 -9.80
CA ARG A 117 -5.87 7.69 -10.87
C ARG A 117 -6.35 6.30 -10.46
N THR A 118 -5.69 5.65 -9.51
CA THR A 118 -6.15 4.38 -8.95
C THR A 118 -7.50 4.56 -8.24
N LEU A 119 -7.70 5.68 -7.54
CA LEU A 119 -8.99 6.00 -6.92
C LEU A 119 -10.11 6.17 -7.94
N LEU A 120 -9.79 6.74 -9.11
CA LEU A 120 -10.78 6.88 -10.22
C LEU A 120 -11.17 5.54 -10.82
N SER A 121 -10.22 4.62 -10.99
CA SER A 121 -10.47 3.30 -11.56
C SER A 121 -11.01 2.28 -10.55
N GLU A 122 -10.81 2.51 -9.26
CA GLU A 122 -11.18 1.60 -8.18
C GLU A 122 -11.93 2.33 -7.06
N PRO A 123 -13.23 2.66 -7.26
CA PRO A 123 -13.98 3.47 -6.29
C PRO A 123 -14.10 2.87 -4.89
N GLY A 124 -13.81 1.59 -4.72
CA GLY A 124 -13.83 0.89 -3.43
C GLY A 124 -12.46 0.75 -2.76
N ILE A 125 -11.38 1.28 -3.35
CA ILE A 125 -10.04 1.09 -2.80
C ILE A 125 -9.75 2.04 -1.64
N THR A 126 -9.00 1.54 -0.67
CA THR A 126 -8.33 2.35 0.37
C THR A 126 -6.92 1.83 0.60
N CYS A 127 -6.18 2.52 1.45
CA CYS A 127 -4.83 2.11 1.85
C CYS A 127 -4.81 1.27 3.15
N HIS A 128 -5.95 0.93 3.74
CA HIS A 128 -5.97 0.17 5.00
C HIS A 128 -5.67 -1.32 4.81
N VAL A 129 -5.42 -2.00 5.91
CA VAL A 129 -5.37 -3.46 5.98
C VAL A 129 -6.81 -3.98 6.06
N TYR A 130 -7.27 -4.64 5.01
CA TYR A 130 -8.65 -5.13 4.92
C TYR A 130 -8.93 -6.39 5.77
N GLU A 131 -7.89 -7.19 6.05
CA GLU A 131 -8.04 -8.42 6.83
C GLU A 131 -7.99 -8.11 8.32
N GLU A 132 -9.11 -8.32 9.00
CA GLU A 132 -9.31 -7.88 10.38
C GLU A 132 -8.32 -8.51 11.37
N ARG A 133 -7.99 -9.79 11.21
CA ARG A 133 -7.02 -10.48 12.10
C ARG A 133 -5.61 -9.94 11.93
N LEU A 134 -5.20 -9.63 10.68
CA LEU A 134 -3.90 -9.03 10.42
C LEU A 134 -3.83 -7.60 10.99
N THR A 135 -4.92 -6.84 10.93
CA THR A 135 -5.01 -5.52 11.54
C THR A 135 -4.81 -5.59 13.07
N ARG A 136 -5.46 -6.54 13.74
CA ARG A 136 -5.26 -6.75 15.18
C ARG A 136 -3.82 -7.17 15.50
N GLN A 137 -3.28 -8.14 14.77
CA GLN A 137 -1.91 -8.63 14.98
C GLN A 137 -0.85 -7.57 14.66
N ARG A 138 -1.12 -6.69 13.70
CA ARG A 138 -0.29 -5.51 13.44
C ARG A 138 -0.10 -4.68 14.72
N ARG A 139 -1.16 -4.43 15.48
CA ARG A 139 -1.12 -3.67 16.73
C ARG A 139 -0.51 -4.47 17.89
N GLU A 140 -0.98 -5.68 18.08
CA GLU A 140 -0.65 -6.50 19.26
C GLU A 140 0.74 -7.13 19.17
N VAL A 141 1.18 -7.53 17.99
CA VAL A 141 2.44 -8.25 17.79
C VAL A 141 3.54 -7.33 17.28
N LEU A 142 3.23 -6.46 16.30
CA LEU A 142 4.23 -5.56 15.72
C LEU A 142 4.35 -4.22 16.45
N GLY A 143 3.44 -3.92 17.39
CA GLY A 143 3.43 -2.65 18.11
C GLY A 143 3.14 -1.43 17.23
N LYS A 144 2.57 -1.64 16.03
CA LYS A 144 2.28 -0.58 15.06
C LYS A 144 0.92 0.07 15.31
N LYS A 145 0.66 1.22 14.69
CA LYS A 145 -0.68 1.85 14.68
C LYS A 145 -1.71 0.89 14.09
N TYR A 146 -2.98 1.06 14.41
CA TYR A 146 -4.04 0.15 13.95
C TYR A 146 -4.07 0.04 12.43
N GLN A 147 -3.96 1.17 11.72
CA GLN A 147 -3.84 1.19 10.27
C GLN A 147 -2.53 1.86 9.81
N PRO A 148 -1.99 1.46 8.65
CA PRO A 148 -0.93 2.22 8.00
C PRO A 148 -1.45 3.57 7.50
N CYS A 149 -0.56 4.56 7.36
CA CYS A 149 -0.93 5.83 6.75
C CYS A 149 -1.17 5.65 5.24
N GLY A 150 -2.29 6.14 4.73
CA GLY A 150 -2.52 6.22 3.30
C GLY A 150 -1.85 7.46 2.71
N VAL A 151 -1.17 7.30 1.58
CA VAL A 151 -0.54 8.40 0.83
C VAL A 151 -1.10 8.39 -0.59
N ILE A 152 -1.81 9.43 -0.96
CA ILE A 152 -2.32 9.64 -2.31
C ILE A 152 -1.33 10.52 -3.07
N VAL A 153 -0.78 10.01 -4.16
CA VAL A 153 0.16 10.75 -4.99
C VAL A 153 -0.55 11.34 -6.21
N SER A 154 -0.41 12.64 -6.39
CA SER A 154 -0.87 13.36 -7.58
C SER A 154 0.10 14.48 -7.92
N LEU A 155 0.48 14.62 -9.18
CA LEU A 155 1.43 15.66 -9.60
C LEU A 155 0.89 17.08 -9.44
N ASP A 156 -0.37 17.30 -9.86
CA ASP A 156 -0.98 18.63 -9.92
C ASP A 156 -2.35 18.73 -9.23
N GLY A 157 -2.79 17.65 -8.58
CA GLY A 157 -4.05 17.59 -7.84
C GLY A 157 -5.31 17.48 -8.69
N THR A 158 -5.21 17.62 -10.02
CA THR A 158 -6.39 17.70 -10.91
C THR A 158 -7.08 16.35 -11.11
N ASP A 159 -6.38 15.26 -10.89
CA ASP A 159 -6.85 13.87 -11.04
C ASP A 159 -7.34 13.25 -9.72
N ILE A 160 -7.42 14.03 -8.64
CA ILE A 160 -7.91 13.52 -7.35
C ILE A 160 -9.44 13.56 -7.31
N PRO A 161 -10.11 12.40 -7.16
CA PRO A 161 -11.56 12.34 -6.98
C PRO A 161 -11.91 12.67 -5.52
N PHE A 162 -12.07 13.94 -5.19
CA PHE A 162 -12.33 14.40 -3.82
C PHE A 162 -13.63 13.90 -3.20
N ASP A 163 -14.54 13.36 -4.00
CA ASP A 163 -15.77 12.67 -3.58
C ASP A 163 -15.56 11.19 -3.26
N HIS A 164 -14.35 10.66 -3.45
CA HIS A 164 -14.03 9.28 -3.12
C HIS A 164 -14.13 9.05 -1.60
N TYR A 165 -14.73 7.93 -1.19
CA TYR A 165 -15.02 7.65 0.20
C TYR A 165 -13.76 7.57 1.11
N ILE A 166 -12.58 7.33 0.56
CA ILE A 166 -11.30 7.31 1.29
C ILE A 166 -11.04 8.63 2.04
N PHE A 167 -11.60 9.74 1.54
CA PHE A 167 -11.47 11.07 2.14
C PHE A 167 -12.52 11.36 3.23
N ASP A 168 -13.50 10.50 3.42
CA ASP A 168 -14.58 10.67 4.39
C ASP A 168 -14.65 9.50 5.40
N VAL A 169 -13.49 8.90 5.72
CA VAL A 169 -13.39 7.83 6.72
C VAL A 169 -13.58 8.40 8.13
N ASP A 170 -14.31 7.65 8.99
CA ASP A 170 -14.53 8.06 10.37
C ASP A 170 -13.19 8.14 11.14
N PRO A 171 -12.90 9.24 11.85
CA PRO A 171 -11.70 9.37 12.66
C PRO A 171 -11.48 8.26 13.69
N LYS A 172 -12.56 7.57 14.12
CA LYS A 172 -12.48 6.41 15.02
C LYS A 172 -11.70 5.23 14.45
N GLU A 173 -11.60 5.16 13.11
CA GLU A 173 -10.89 4.09 12.42
C GLU A 173 -9.36 4.21 12.56
N GLU A 174 -8.86 5.25 13.22
CA GLU A 174 -7.42 5.52 13.38
C GLU A 174 -6.68 5.52 12.03
N TYR A 175 -7.39 5.88 10.95
CA TYR A 175 -6.87 5.89 9.59
C TYR A 175 -6.40 7.29 9.22
N LYS A 176 -5.10 7.45 9.01
CA LYS A 176 -4.49 8.70 8.55
C LYS A 176 -4.32 8.67 7.03
N LEU A 177 -4.76 9.72 6.39
CA LEU A 177 -4.59 9.92 4.95
C LEU A 177 -3.87 11.24 4.69
N VAL A 178 -2.95 11.22 3.74
CA VAL A 178 -2.20 12.39 3.31
C VAL A 178 -2.12 12.43 1.78
N ILE A 179 -1.96 13.62 1.23
CA ILE A 179 -1.78 13.82 -0.21
C ILE A 179 -0.36 14.34 -0.44
N ALA A 180 0.39 13.61 -1.25
CA ALA A 180 1.70 14.02 -1.73
C ALA A 180 1.56 14.63 -3.13
N THR A 181 1.95 15.89 -3.29
CA THR A 181 1.77 16.64 -4.53
C THR A 181 2.82 17.72 -4.72
N SER A 182 2.92 18.29 -5.93
CA SER A 182 3.77 19.43 -6.22
C SER A 182 3.22 20.72 -5.59
N PRO A 183 4.01 21.82 -5.52
CA PRO A 183 3.53 23.13 -5.07
C PRO A 183 2.29 23.60 -5.84
N ARG A 184 2.28 23.43 -7.15
CA ARG A 184 1.13 23.75 -8.02
C ARG A 184 -0.08 22.87 -7.68
N GLY A 185 0.15 21.56 -7.41
CA GLY A 185 -0.91 20.67 -6.97
C GLY A 185 -1.48 21.08 -5.62
N ALA A 186 -0.64 21.48 -4.68
CA ALA A 186 -1.08 21.98 -3.38
C ALA A 186 -1.97 23.24 -3.53
N GLU A 187 -1.57 24.20 -4.35
CA GLU A 187 -2.39 25.41 -4.64
C GLU A 187 -3.74 25.02 -5.25
N TYR A 188 -3.75 24.09 -6.21
CA TYR A 188 -4.99 23.60 -6.82
C TYR A 188 -5.91 22.94 -5.79
N ILE A 189 -5.37 22.06 -4.96
CA ILE A 189 -6.12 21.34 -3.93
C ILE A 189 -6.69 22.30 -2.89
N MET A 190 -5.90 23.25 -2.43
CA MET A 190 -6.34 24.29 -1.49
C MET A 190 -7.50 25.14 -2.04
N ALA A 191 -7.49 25.42 -3.33
CA ALA A 191 -8.52 26.25 -3.98
C ALA A 191 -9.80 25.45 -4.33
N ASN A 192 -9.71 24.15 -4.59
CA ASN A 192 -10.81 23.39 -5.21
C ASN A 192 -11.30 22.22 -4.35
N SER A 193 -10.54 21.78 -3.34
CA SER A 193 -10.90 20.65 -2.52
C SER A 193 -11.85 21.04 -1.37
N PRO A 194 -12.91 20.26 -1.11
CA PRO A 194 -13.72 20.38 0.08
C PRO A 194 -13.04 19.79 1.33
N LEU A 195 -11.87 19.20 1.19
CA LEU A 195 -11.21 18.42 2.23
C LEU A 195 -10.53 19.32 3.26
N LYS A 196 -10.55 18.86 4.51
CA LYS A 196 -9.80 19.46 5.62
C LYS A 196 -8.49 18.70 5.92
N HIS A 197 -8.05 17.85 4.98
CA HIS A 197 -6.87 17.00 5.19
C HIS A 197 -5.58 17.75 4.91
N PRO A 198 -4.50 17.43 5.63
CA PRO A 198 -3.21 18.05 5.38
C PRO A 198 -2.72 17.66 3.97
N VAL A 199 -2.31 18.64 3.22
CA VAL A 199 -1.57 18.46 1.97
C VAL A 199 -0.09 18.43 2.35
N ILE A 200 0.59 17.37 1.92
CA ILE A 200 2.04 17.29 2.11
C ILE A 200 2.69 17.87 0.88
N GLY A 201 3.38 18.88 1.05
CA GLY A 201 4.16 19.58 0.04
C GLY A 201 4.54 20.92 0.65
N PRO A 202 5.26 21.74 0.01
CA PRO A 202 5.46 21.87 -1.44
C PRO A 202 6.74 21.17 -1.93
N PHE A 203 6.62 20.39 -2.97
CA PHE A 203 7.76 19.83 -3.68
C PHE A 203 8.06 20.65 -4.92
N LYS A 204 9.33 21.00 -5.16
CA LYS A 204 9.71 21.89 -6.25
C LYS A 204 9.82 21.18 -7.60
N THR A 205 10.14 19.89 -7.57
CA THR A 205 10.27 19.05 -8.78
C THR A 205 9.76 17.63 -8.49
N ILE A 206 9.63 16.76 -9.52
CA ILE A 206 9.33 15.33 -9.31
C ILE A 206 10.47 14.65 -8.53
N GLU A 207 11.70 15.09 -8.76
CA GLU A 207 12.87 14.61 -8.02
C GLU A 207 12.81 15.07 -6.56
N ASP A 208 12.25 16.24 -6.29
CA ASP A 208 11.95 16.68 -4.92
C ASP A 208 10.83 15.87 -4.27
N VAL A 209 9.91 15.25 -5.03
CA VAL A 209 8.93 14.30 -4.48
C VAL A 209 9.62 13.02 -4.02
N ASP A 210 10.67 12.58 -4.71
CA ASP A 210 11.49 11.45 -4.29
C ASP A 210 12.40 11.80 -3.09
N HIS A 211 12.69 13.05 -2.87
CA HIS A 211 13.62 13.54 -1.83
C HIS A 211 12.98 14.47 -0.80
N ALA A 212 11.80 14.98 -1.11
CA ALA A 212 11.21 15.96 -0.25
C ALA A 212 10.76 15.34 1.04
N ASP A 213 10.79 16.18 1.99
CA ASP A 213 10.21 16.12 3.31
C ASP A 213 8.99 15.21 3.55
N LEU A 214 8.90 14.14 2.80
CA LEU A 214 8.49 12.88 3.37
C LEU A 214 9.24 12.71 4.72
N GLY A 215 10.31 13.43 4.95
CA GLY A 215 11.02 13.49 6.22
C GLY A 215 10.16 13.89 7.41
N GLU A 216 9.27 14.86 7.31
CA GLU A 216 8.32 15.16 8.40
C GLU A 216 7.25 14.06 8.54
N LEU A 217 6.83 13.44 7.45
CA LEU A 217 6.05 12.21 7.48
C LEU A 217 6.86 11.04 8.03
N TYR A 218 8.14 10.96 7.71
CA TYR A 218 9.02 9.89 8.14
C TYR A 218 9.44 10.00 9.60
N THR A 219 9.45 11.15 10.21
CA THR A 219 9.66 11.28 11.67
C THR A 219 8.50 10.68 12.48
N ASP A 220 7.30 10.64 11.93
CA ASP A 220 6.16 9.89 12.49
C ASP A 220 6.17 8.40 12.12
N PHE A 221 6.95 8.01 11.13
CA PHE A 221 7.09 6.65 10.62
C PHE A 221 8.47 6.09 10.94
N ASN A 222 8.85 5.86 12.13
CA ASN A 222 10.11 5.23 12.54
C ASN A 222 10.69 4.23 11.52
N ALA A 223 11.18 4.72 10.37
CA ALA A 223 12.00 4.03 9.39
C ALA A 223 11.49 2.66 8.87
N PHE A 224 10.19 2.48 8.59
CA PHE A 224 9.63 1.20 8.14
C PHE A 224 9.11 1.19 6.70
N PRO A 225 8.85 0.00 6.12
CA PRO A 225 8.52 -0.12 4.70
C PRO A 225 7.23 0.60 4.33
N VAL A 226 7.29 1.34 3.23
CA VAL A 226 6.13 1.90 2.55
C VAL A 226 5.81 1.00 1.36
N ILE A 227 4.57 0.53 1.27
CA ILE A 227 4.10 -0.21 0.11
C ILE A 227 3.61 0.77 -0.94
N VAL A 228 4.13 0.64 -2.15
CA VAL A 228 3.54 1.25 -3.33
C VAL A 228 2.56 0.24 -3.93
N THR A 229 1.27 0.49 -3.77
CA THR A 229 0.22 -0.27 -4.47
C THR A 229 -0.41 0.64 -5.50
N GLY A 230 -0.37 0.27 -6.76
CA GLY A 230 -0.99 1.05 -7.81
C GLY A 230 -0.58 0.56 -9.19
N GLN A 231 -1.37 0.92 -10.15
CA GLN A 231 -1.01 0.76 -11.55
C GLN A 231 0.04 1.83 -11.86
N GLY A 232 1.30 1.42 -11.97
CA GLY A 232 2.34 2.30 -12.49
C GLY A 232 1.97 2.73 -13.90
N GLU A 233 2.00 4.03 -14.17
CA GLU A 233 2.02 4.47 -15.56
C GLU A 233 3.27 3.85 -16.20
N ASN A 234 3.08 3.19 -17.34
CA ASN A 234 4.21 2.78 -18.16
C ASN A 234 4.98 4.05 -18.55
N PRO A 235 6.24 4.23 -18.12
CA PRO A 235 7.02 5.43 -18.47
C PRO A 235 7.23 5.60 -19.97
N ASP A 236 6.95 4.58 -20.78
CA ASP A 236 7.09 4.60 -22.24
C ASP A 236 5.86 5.16 -22.99
N THR A 237 4.80 5.60 -22.32
CA THR A 237 3.66 6.25 -22.97
C THR A 237 3.77 7.77 -23.04
N LYS A 238 4.96 8.31 -23.15
CA LYS A 238 5.14 9.68 -23.65
C LYS A 238 5.32 9.64 -25.17
N VAL A 239 4.21 9.73 -25.88
CA VAL A 239 4.17 10.23 -27.27
C VAL A 239 3.45 11.57 -27.24
#